data_9079597dd39d13ba85d48a9546d65f59
#
_entry.id   9079597dd39d13ba85d48a9546d65f59
#
_cell.length_a   1.000
_cell.length_b   1.000
_cell.length_c   1.000
_cell.angle_alpha   90.00
_cell.angle_beta   90.00
_cell.angle_gamma   90.00
#
_symmetry.space_group_name_H-M   'P 1'
#
loop_
_entity.id
_entity.type
_entity.pdbx_description
1 polymer ?
#
loop_
_entity_poly.entity_id
_entity_poly.type
_entity_poly.pdbx_seq_one_letter_code
_entity_poly.pdbx_strand_id
1 'polypeptide(L)'
;KMAVNYVSDFEEKLTEFAATRGCDGVICGHIHQPAIRQINGLTYMNSGDWVETMSALMEDQEGNWSLVYFHLEEVIKTDVESEEQKSTPQTTTEPSRRWAASL
;
A
#
# COMPACT_ATOMS: atom_id res chain seq x y z
N LYS A 1 23.01 3.94 -9.13
CA LYS A 1 22.29 3.66 -10.37
C LYS A 1 21.76 2.24 -10.45
N MET A 2 22.51 1.26 -9.90
CA MET A 2 22.03 -0.12 -9.84
C MET A 2 20.78 -0.24 -8.97
N ALA A 3 20.68 0.54 -7.90
CA ALA A 3 19.54 0.50 -7.02
C ALA A 3 18.26 1.00 -7.71
N VAL A 4 18.35 2.02 -8.56
CA VAL A 4 17.19 2.54 -9.28
C VAL A 4 16.67 1.52 -10.28
N ASN A 5 17.58 0.87 -11.03
CA ASN A 5 17.18 -0.18 -11.97
C ASN A 5 16.56 -1.38 -11.27
N TYR A 6 17.12 -1.74 -10.10
CA TYR A 6 16.60 -2.85 -9.31
C TYR A 6 15.14 -2.59 -8.89
N VAL A 7 14.85 -1.38 -8.40
CA VAL A 7 13.50 -1.03 -7.97
C VAL A 7 12.54 -1.05 -9.15
N SER A 8 12.93 -0.45 -10.28
CA SER A 8 12.09 -0.44 -11.49
C SER A 8 11.80 -1.85 -11.99
N ASP A 9 12.81 -2.71 -12.04
CA ASP A 9 12.64 -4.08 -12.49
C ASP A 9 11.72 -4.87 -11.56
N PHE A 10 11.87 -4.67 -10.25
CA PHE A 10 11.02 -5.31 -9.27
C PHE A 10 9.56 -4.90 -9.46
N GLU A 11 9.34 -3.61 -9.61
CA GLU A 11 7.98 -3.07 -9.79
C GLU A 11 7.34 -3.59 -11.08
N GLU A 12 8.10 -3.62 -12.17
CA GLU A 12 7.59 -4.14 -13.44
C GLU A 12 7.23 -5.62 -13.37
N LYS A 13 8.11 -6.42 -12.80
CA LYS A 13 7.90 -7.86 -12.70
C LYS A 13 6.67 -8.19 -11.87
N LEU A 14 6.49 -7.51 -10.77
CA LEU A 14 5.30 -7.74 -9.94
C LEU A 14 4.02 -7.27 -10.63
N THR A 15 4.10 -6.17 -11.36
CA THR A 15 2.96 -5.69 -12.13
C THR A 15 2.57 -6.66 -13.22
N GLU A 16 3.55 -7.22 -13.94
CA GLU A 16 3.30 -8.25 -14.93
C GLU A 16 2.69 -9.51 -14.31
N PHE A 17 3.19 -9.90 -13.14
CA PHE A 17 2.63 -11.02 -12.41
C PHE A 17 1.16 -10.80 -12.09
N ALA A 18 0.80 -9.62 -11.61
CA ALA A 18 -0.58 -9.29 -11.31
C ALA A 18 -1.44 -9.30 -12.58
N ALA A 19 -0.91 -8.77 -13.67
CA ALA A 19 -1.62 -8.73 -14.95
C ALA A 19 -1.92 -10.14 -15.47
N THR A 20 -0.96 -11.05 -15.36
CA THR A 20 -1.16 -12.43 -15.83
C THR A 20 -2.22 -13.17 -15.02
N ARG A 21 -2.51 -12.71 -13.82
CA ARG A 21 -3.52 -13.30 -12.94
C ARG A 21 -4.86 -12.59 -13.02
N GLY A 22 -5.00 -11.60 -13.90
CA GLY A 22 -6.24 -10.87 -14.07
C GLY A 22 -6.55 -9.95 -12.89
N CYS A 23 -5.51 -9.47 -12.20
CA CYS A 23 -5.68 -8.56 -11.08
C CYS A 23 -5.61 -7.10 -11.52
N ASP A 24 -6.20 -6.22 -10.73
CA ASP A 24 -6.20 -4.78 -11.00
C ASP A 24 -4.94 -4.09 -10.48
N GLY A 25 -4.19 -4.78 -9.64
CA GLY A 25 -2.95 -4.25 -9.09
C GLY A 25 -2.25 -5.25 -8.19
N VAL A 26 -1.18 -4.81 -7.55
CA VAL A 26 -0.36 -5.65 -6.68
C VAL A 26 -0.02 -4.90 -5.41
N ILE A 27 -0.05 -5.62 -4.31
CA ILE A 27 0.37 -5.12 -3.00
C ILE A 27 1.57 -5.98 -2.57
N CYS A 28 2.66 -5.33 -2.23
CA CYS A 28 3.89 -6.03 -1.87
C CYS A 28 4.67 -5.31 -0.78
N GLY A 29 5.71 -5.96 -0.33
CA GLY A 29 6.72 -5.41 0.58
C GLY A 29 8.09 -5.78 0.05
N HIS A 30 8.96 -6.28 0.92
CA HIS A 30 10.27 -6.83 0.63
C HIS A 30 11.34 -5.77 0.35
N ILE A 31 11.17 -4.92 -0.66
CA ILE A 31 12.07 -3.79 -0.83
C ILE A 31 11.56 -2.65 0.05
N HIS A 32 12.47 -1.96 0.72
CA HIS A 32 12.10 -0.89 1.64
C HIS A 32 11.90 0.43 0.90
N GLN A 33 11.00 0.40 -0.10
CA GLN A 33 10.67 1.53 -0.95
C GLN A 33 9.16 1.67 -1.03
N PRO A 34 8.55 2.33 -0.04
CA PRO A 34 7.09 2.50 -0.05
C PRO A 34 6.66 3.34 -1.23
N ALA A 35 5.60 2.91 -1.88
CA ALA A 35 5.12 3.60 -3.08
C ALA A 35 3.68 3.22 -3.40
N ILE A 36 2.98 4.15 -4.03
CA ILE A 36 1.71 3.91 -4.69
C ILE A 36 1.86 4.51 -6.08
N ARG A 37 1.82 3.68 -7.12
CA ARG A 37 2.05 4.11 -8.49
C ARG A 37 1.15 3.39 -9.47
N GLN A 38 0.93 4.02 -10.62
CA GLN A 38 0.31 3.34 -11.75
C GLN A 38 1.41 2.89 -12.70
N ILE A 39 1.42 1.60 -13.01
CA ILE A 39 2.40 1.00 -13.91
C ILE A 39 1.65 0.17 -14.94
N ASN A 40 1.74 0.54 -16.21
CA ASN A 40 1.07 -0.17 -17.31
C ASN A 40 -0.41 -0.40 -17.06
N GLY A 41 -1.08 0.59 -16.48
CA GLY A 41 -2.51 0.53 -16.21
C GLY A 41 -2.91 -0.21 -14.93
N LEU A 42 -1.95 -0.78 -14.21
CA LEU A 42 -2.22 -1.45 -12.94
C LEU A 42 -1.68 -0.60 -11.77
N THR A 43 -2.29 -0.77 -10.61
CA THR A 43 -1.84 -0.09 -9.41
C THR A 43 -0.79 -0.93 -8.70
N TYR A 44 0.39 -0.36 -8.53
CA TYR A 44 1.47 -0.97 -7.76
C TYR A 44 1.52 -0.30 -6.39
N MET A 45 1.50 -1.10 -5.32
CA MET A 45 1.61 -0.58 -3.96
C MET A 45 2.62 -1.38 -3.18
N ASN A 46 3.54 -0.67 -2.52
CA ASN A 46 4.52 -1.26 -1.63
C ASN A 46 4.36 -0.62 -0.26
N SER A 47 4.19 -1.47 0.75
CA SER A 47 3.95 -1.00 2.11
C SER A 47 5.19 -0.44 2.81
N GLY A 48 6.38 -0.67 2.24
CA GLY A 48 7.62 -0.32 2.92
C GLY A 48 7.95 -1.32 4.01
N ASP A 49 8.48 -0.83 5.12
CA ASP A 49 8.91 -1.69 6.21
C ASP A 49 8.74 -1.01 7.57
N TRP A 50 8.99 -1.76 8.64
CA TRP A 50 8.88 -1.26 10.00
C TRP A 50 10.23 -1.01 10.67
N VAL A 51 11.32 -1.09 9.90
CA VAL A 51 12.68 -0.86 10.40
C VAL A 51 13.25 0.47 9.91
N GLU A 52 13.11 0.73 8.62
CA GLU A 52 13.68 1.93 8.01
C GLU A 52 12.64 3.00 7.73
N THR A 53 11.56 2.63 7.06
CA THR A 53 10.58 3.61 6.60
C THR A 53 9.43 3.82 7.58
N MET A 54 9.15 2.82 8.41
CA MET A 54 8.04 2.86 9.37
C MET A 54 6.75 3.26 8.68
N SER A 55 6.45 2.58 7.58
CA SER A 55 5.31 2.92 6.73
C SER A 55 4.31 1.78 6.64
N ALA A 56 3.10 2.12 6.26
CA ALA A 56 2.03 1.15 6.06
C ALA A 56 1.10 1.65 4.97
N LEU A 57 0.42 0.71 4.33
CA LEU A 57 -0.65 1.02 3.39
C LEU A 57 -1.97 1.02 4.16
N MET A 58 -2.81 1.98 3.83
CA MET A 58 -4.10 2.12 4.48
C MET A 58 -5.17 2.35 3.43
N GLU A 59 -6.26 1.61 3.52
CA GLU A 59 -7.42 1.80 2.66
C GLU A 59 -8.54 2.42 3.48
N ASP A 60 -9.17 3.47 2.96
CA ASP A 60 -10.29 4.09 3.64
C ASP A 60 -11.61 3.41 3.25
N GLN A 61 -12.72 3.91 3.80
CA GLN A 61 -14.03 3.32 3.56
C GLN A 61 -14.51 3.48 2.12
N GLU A 62 -13.94 4.42 1.40
CA GLU A 62 -14.29 4.67 0.00
C GLU A 62 -13.40 3.91 -0.98
N GLY A 63 -12.45 3.15 -0.48
CA GLY A 63 -11.53 2.39 -1.30
C GLY A 63 -10.31 3.16 -1.77
N ASN A 64 -10.02 4.29 -1.12
CA ASN A 64 -8.84 5.08 -1.45
C ASN A 64 -7.66 4.60 -0.62
N TRP A 65 -6.53 4.39 -1.28
CA TRP A 65 -5.32 3.91 -0.65
C TRP A 65 -4.35 5.04 -0.39
N SER A 66 -3.65 4.96 0.73
CA SER A 66 -2.64 5.94 1.10
C SER A 66 -1.49 5.27 1.82
N LEU A 67 -0.32 5.93 1.78
CA LEU A 67 0.83 5.54 2.59
C LEU A 67 0.81 6.34 3.86
N VAL A 68 0.97 5.64 4.98
CA VAL A 68 1.00 6.24 6.30
C VAL A 68 2.37 5.98 6.90
N TYR A 69 2.97 7.03 7.47
CA TYR A 69 4.27 6.94 8.10
C TYR A 69 4.10 7.14 9.60
N PHE A 70 4.68 6.26 10.39
CA PHE A 70 4.55 6.30 11.85
C PHE A 70 5.76 6.94 12.49
N HIS A 71 5.50 7.98 13.27
CA HIS A 71 6.51 8.63 14.11
C HIS A 71 6.03 8.54 15.55
N LEU A 72 6.95 8.41 16.48
CA LEU A 72 6.60 8.23 17.89
C LEU A 72 5.69 9.34 18.42
N GLU A 73 5.93 10.56 18.02
CA GLU A 73 5.11 11.70 18.43
C GLU A 73 3.69 11.63 17.90
N GLU A 74 3.52 11.14 16.67
CA GLU A 74 2.21 10.97 16.06
C GLU A 74 1.43 9.82 16.69
N VAL A 75 2.11 8.77 17.08
CA VAL A 75 1.49 7.65 17.77
C VAL A 75 0.89 8.11 19.10
N ILE A 76 1.61 8.93 19.85
CA ILE A 76 1.12 9.47 21.12
C ILE A 76 -0.12 10.33 20.91
N LYS A 77 -0.14 11.16 19.88
CA LYS A 77 -1.31 12.00 19.56
C LYS A 77 -2.49 11.17 19.12
N THR A 78 -2.24 10.13 18.35
CA THR A 78 -3.29 9.25 17.83
C THR A 78 -3.98 8.48 18.95
N ASP A 79 -3.25 8.06 19.97
CA ASP A 79 -3.82 7.37 21.12
C ASP A 79 -4.82 8.26 21.89
N VAL A 80 -4.57 9.55 21.93
CA VAL A 80 -5.49 10.49 22.58
C VAL A 80 -6.71 10.76 21.72
N GLU A 81 -6.56 10.81 20.40
CA GLU A 81 -7.64 11.12 19.48
C GLU A 81 -8.48 9.91 19.07
N SER A 82 -7.94 8.72 19.16
CA SER A 82 -8.60 7.51 18.68
C SER A 82 -9.84 7.12 19.47
N GLU A 83 -9.99 7.60 20.68
CA GLU A 83 -11.18 7.31 21.49
C GLU A 83 -12.43 8.06 21.02
N GLU A 84 -12.26 9.12 20.25
CA GLU A 84 -13.37 9.94 19.78
C GLU A 84 -13.87 9.59 18.38
N GLN A 85 -13.15 8.77 17.63
CA GLN A 85 -13.49 8.46 16.24
C GLN A 85 -13.85 6.99 16.02
N LYS A 86 -14.84 6.51 16.74
CA LYS A 86 -15.40 5.20 16.43
C LYS A 86 -16.42 5.37 15.30
N SER A 87 -15.94 5.34 14.08
CA SER A 87 -16.86 5.28 12.93
C SER A 87 -17.27 3.83 12.71
N THR A 88 -18.56 3.60 12.60
CA THR A 88 -19.10 2.32 12.21
C THR A 88 -18.67 2.01 10.78
N PRO A 89 -18.09 0.81 10.51
CA PRO A 89 -17.73 0.48 9.14
C PRO A 89 -18.97 0.40 8.27
N GLN A 90 -18.96 1.16 7.19
CA GLN A 90 -20.02 1.10 6.21
C GLN A 90 -19.67 0.05 5.16
N THR A 91 -20.60 -0.86 4.94
CA THR A 91 -20.48 -1.81 3.84
C THR A 91 -20.68 -1.06 2.54
N THR A 92 -19.65 -1.03 1.72
CA THR A 92 -19.76 -0.47 0.38
C THR A 92 -20.27 -1.55 -0.56
N THR A 93 -21.18 -1.18 -1.44
CA THR A 93 -21.77 -2.09 -2.43
C THR A 93 -20.95 -2.16 -3.72
N GLU A 94 -19.83 -1.47 -3.79
CA GLU A 94 -18.97 -1.49 -4.97
C GLU A 94 -18.20 -2.81 -5.07
N PRO A 95 -18.04 -3.34 -6.31
CA PRO A 95 -17.25 -4.56 -6.47
C PRO A 95 -15.82 -4.33 -6.01
N SER A 96 -15.35 -5.20 -5.16
CA SER A 96 -14.00 -5.11 -4.64
C SER A 96 -12.99 -5.34 -5.76
N ARG A 97 -11.93 -4.55 -5.74
CA ARG A 97 -10.82 -4.72 -6.67
C ARG A 97 -10.06 -5.99 -6.33
N ARG A 98 -9.45 -6.56 -7.35
CA ARG A 98 -8.60 -7.73 -7.16
C ARG A 98 -7.15 -7.30 -7.04
N TRP A 99 -6.54 -7.67 -5.94
CA TRP A 99 -5.14 -7.38 -5.68
C TRP A 99 -4.32 -8.66 -5.63
N ALA A 100 -3.18 -8.65 -6.30
CA ALA A 100 -2.17 -9.66 -6.08
C ALA A 100 -1.34 -9.25 -4.88
N ALA A 101 -0.92 -10.21 -4.06
CA ALA A 101 -0.08 -9.94 -2.92
C ALA A 101 1.25 -10.65 -3.09
N SER A 102 2.34 -9.97 -2.73
CA SER A 102 3.68 -10.54 -2.78
C SER A 102 4.48 -10.05 -1.59
N LEU A 103 5.20 -10.96 -1.00
CA LEU A 103 6.07 -10.67 0.13
C LEU A 103 7.48 -10.33 -0.32
#